data_ec54d97742493982b15588d85e118e50
#
_entry.id   ec54d97742493982b15588d85e118e50
#
_cell.length_a   1.000
_cell.length_b   1.000
_cell.length_c   1.000
_cell.angle_alpha   90.00
_cell.angle_beta   90.00
_cell.angle_gamma   90.00
#
_symmetry.space_group_name_H-M   'P 1'
#
loop_
_entity.id
_entity.type
_entity.pdbx_description
1 polymer ?
#
loop_
_entity_poly.entity_id
_entity_poly.type
_entity_poly.pdbx_seq_one_letter_code
_entity_poly.pdbx_strand_id
1 'polypeptide(L)'
;FSGDKKGHYTASFLRPIFLDPKSDTTVYSLIVNGEKAFVDKEIAAFHASPDRYIKMSASEDKTAEYLPQAEPYSFGQQIFQATLMTNVVYPVYTQKQYIRHFTPGKNWNSLYTWDLGFISWAFNDVDPKKAFETIRAYTMEDGGQSAFIHHGTPLPIQFFAFSDLVTKAGNKEMMSFMYPRLKKYYDYVLGKEGTSTTVMPSGLIRTWDYFYSTGGWDDYPPQHELRTERHLYPHVAPMVSTSYYIRAAKILRMLARHMGLKADEKEYDKDIKKLSLAVLDNAWDEESGYFGYVMHDSQGKPSGIYRYGDGSNFNKGLDGVAPLSAGICPDDKRERLIGNIFSPEKMWTPIGISTVDRSASYYSVAGYWNGSVWMPHQLVIWKTMLDCNLPEKATQIAFTALDVWKKECEESYQSFEHFIIDSGRGAGWHNFSGLSSPVANWFASYFKKGTVTTGFDTMIISGEMSDDFSSYSGLVEFDKDVRGKKVAVMVCMSEKYDYKALADGKPVEIQSPYKGLMYLSLPASLKPSKLEILPVNR
;
A
#
# COMPACT_ATOMS: atom_id res chain seq x y z
N PHE A 1 -30.51 24.86 -4.84
CA PHE A 1 -30.30 23.58 -4.19
C PHE A 1 -31.60 22.77 -4.21
N SER A 2 -31.61 21.60 -4.79
CA SER A 2 -32.74 20.70 -4.78
C SER A 2 -32.28 19.29 -4.40
N GLY A 3 -33.16 18.54 -3.74
CA GLY A 3 -32.89 17.19 -3.30
C GLY A 3 -34.15 16.32 -3.32
N ASP A 4 -33.97 15.03 -3.42
CA ASP A 4 -35.05 14.04 -3.49
C ASP A 4 -35.43 13.46 -2.12
N LYS A 5 -34.89 14.00 -1.02
CA LYS A 5 -35.03 13.50 0.37
C LYS A 5 -34.46 12.09 0.60
N LYS A 6 -33.72 11.55 -0.38
CA LYS A 6 -33.05 10.26 -0.30
C LYS A 6 -31.53 10.40 -0.24
N GLY A 7 -31.04 11.60 0.04
CA GLY A 7 -29.61 11.90 0.12
C GLY A 7 -29.00 12.42 -1.19
N HIS A 8 -29.78 12.55 -2.26
CA HIS A 8 -29.29 13.13 -3.50
C HIS A 8 -29.62 14.61 -3.55
N TYR A 9 -28.64 15.43 -3.90
CA TYR A 9 -28.79 16.87 -3.99
C TYR A 9 -28.19 17.38 -5.30
N THR A 10 -28.88 18.35 -5.88
CA THR A 10 -28.36 19.10 -7.01
C THR A 10 -28.17 20.55 -6.59
N ALA A 11 -27.01 21.09 -6.87
CA ALA A 11 -26.70 22.51 -6.72
C ALA A 11 -26.46 23.09 -8.11
N SER A 12 -27.06 24.22 -8.42
CA SER A 12 -26.83 24.95 -9.65
C SER A 12 -26.72 26.44 -9.36
N PHE A 13 -25.94 27.14 -10.14
CA PHE A 13 -25.86 28.59 -10.06
C PHE A 13 -27.16 29.20 -10.61
N LEU A 14 -27.71 30.16 -9.88
CA LEU A 14 -28.89 30.91 -10.34
C LEU A 14 -28.54 31.88 -11.48
N ARG A 15 -27.27 32.27 -11.59
CA ARG A 15 -26.73 33.10 -12.66
C ARG A 15 -25.56 32.40 -13.30
N PRO A 16 -25.51 32.32 -14.63
CA PRO A 16 -24.36 31.80 -15.35
C PRO A 16 -23.09 32.61 -15.03
N ILE A 17 -21.97 31.94 -14.98
CA ILE A 17 -20.65 32.58 -14.93
C ILE A 17 -20.19 32.70 -16.37
N PHE A 18 -19.95 33.93 -16.83
CA PHE A 18 -19.40 34.19 -18.14
C PHE A 18 -17.90 34.43 -18.02
N LEU A 19 -17.11 33.73 -18.81
CA LEU A 19 -15.68 33.88 -18.90
C LEU A 19 -15.32 34.48 -20.27
N ASP A 20 -14.59 35.58 -20.27
CA ASP A 20 -13.99 36.12 -21.48
C ASP A 20 -12.85 35.20 -21.97
N PRO A 21 -12.55 35.20 -23.27
CA PRO A 21 -11.42 34.41 -23.77
C PRO A 21 -10.11 34.76 -23.03
N LYS A 22 -9.41 33.71 -22.56
CA LYS A 22 -8.16 33.81 -21.78
C LYS A 22 -8.32 34.51 -20.40
N SER A 23 -9.52 34.50 -19.83
CA SER A 23 -9.77 34.93 -18.45
C SER A 23 -10.06 33.72 -17.56
N ASP A 24 -9.85 33.89 -16.25
CA ASP A 24 -10.24 32.96 -15.19
C ASP A 24 -11.09 33.67 -14.14
N THR A 25 -11.86 32.91 -13.41
CA THR A 25 -12.56 33.38 -12.22
C THR A 25 -12.59 32.29 -11.16
N THR A 26 -12.43 32.69 -9.92
CA THR A 26 -12.47 31.79 -8.77
C THR A 26 -13.84 31.89 -8.09
N VAL A 27 -14.47 30.77 -7.86
CA VAL A 27 -15.75 30.67 -7.16
C VAL A 27 -15.54 29.99 -5.84
N TYR A 28 -16.01 30.60 -4.76
CA TYR A 28 -15.96 30.05 -3.43
C TYR A 28 -17.34 29.54 -3.02
N SER A 29 -17.39 28.37 -2.38
CA SER A 29 -18.60 27.82 -1.80
C SER A 29 -18.34 27.42 -0.35
N LEU A 30 -19.36 27.57 0.50
CA LEU A 30 -19.34 27.12 1.88
C LEU A 30 -20.32 25.95 2.03
N ILE A 31 -19.84 24.83 2.55
CA ILE A 31 -20.66 23.70 2.95
C ILE A 31 -20.61 23.61 4.48
N VAL A 32 -21.77 23.72 5.12
CA VAL A 32 -21.89 23.63 6.57
C VAL A 32 -22.84 22.49 6.92
N ASN A 33 -22.43 21.66 7.87
CA ASN A 33 -23.23 20.57 8.40
C ASN A 33 -23.28 20.66 9.93
N GLY A 34 -24.44 20.44 10.52
CA GLY A 34 -24.64 20.50 11.96
C GLY A 34 -26.08 20.80 12.33
N GLU A 35 -26.31 21.13 13.61
CA GLU A 35 -27.62 21.59 14.06
C GLU A 35 -27.99 22.93 13.41
N LYS A 36 -29.31 23.15 13.21
CA LYS A 36 -29.81 24.32 12.48
C LYS A 36 -29.24 25.63 12.98
N ALA A 37 -29.21 25.85 14.30
CA ALA A 37 -28.69 27.07 14.88
C ALA A 37 -27.21 27.32 14.56
N PHE A 38 -26.40 26.27 14.53
CA PHE A 38 -24.99 26.34 14.11
C PHE A 38 -24.87 26.66 12.62
N VAL A 39 -25.63 25.95 11.77
CA VAL A 39 -25.63 26.18 10.32
C VAL A 39 -26.03 27.61 9.99
N ASP A 40 -27.14 28.12 10.56
CA ASP A 40 -27.62 29.47 10.33
C ASP A 40 -26.56 30.53 10.77
N LYS A 41 -25.89 30.30 11.89
CA LYS A 41 -24.81 31.16 12.40
C LYS A 41 -23.61 31.21 11.45
N GLU A 42 -23.16 30.05 10.97
CA GLU A 42 -21.99 29.97 10.08
C GLU A 42 -22.29 30.56 8.70
N ILE A 43 -23.50 30.34 8.16
CA ILE A 43 -23.94 30.97 6.91
C ILE A 43 -23.97 32.51 7.04
N ALA A 44 -24.54 33.01 8.15
CA ALA A 44 -24.57 34.46 8.41
C ALA A 44 -23.15 35.04 8.54
N ALA A 45 -22.26 34.33 9.22
CA ALA A 45 -20.86 34.74 9.39
C ALA A 45 -20.11 34.76 8.04
N PHE A 46 -20.37 33.76 7.18
CA PHE A 46 -19.79 33.73 5.82
C PHE A 46 -20.24 34.89 4.96
N HIS A 47 -21.55 35.22 4.98
CA HIS A 47 -22.06 36.37 4.24
C HIS A 47 -21.52 37.71 4.77
N ALA A 48 -21.27 37.80 6.06
CA ALA A 48 -20.73 39.01 6.69
C ALA A 48 -19.23 39.22 6.38
N SER A 49 -18.47 38.14 6.25
CA SER A 49 -17.02 38.19 6.03
C SER A 49 -16.50 36.95 5.27
N PRO A 50 -16.77 36.82 3.97
CA PRO A 50 -16.29 35.70 3.17
C PRO A 50 -14.76 35.61 3.17
N ASP A 51 -14.05 36.73 3.15
CA ASP A 51 -12.58 36.76 3.15
C ASP A 51 -11.94 36.06 4.35
N ARG A 52 -12.64 36.03 5.50
CA ARG A 52 -12.18 35.28 6.67
C ARG A 52 -12.09 33.79 6.35
N TYR A 53 -13.12 33.23 5.74
CA TYR A 53 -13.20 31.80 5.41
C TYR A 53 -12.22 31.43 4.28
N ILE A 54 -12.05 32.34 3.30
CA ILE A 54 -11.07 32.19 2.22
C ILE A 54 -9.65 32.15 2.80
N LYS A 55 -9.32 33.08 3.72
CA LYS A 55 -8.02 33.09 4.40
C LYS A 55 -7.82 31.86 5.29
N MET A 56 -8.86 31.41 6.00
CA MET A 56 -8.80 30.17 6.76
C MET A 56 -8.52 28.96 5.87
N SER A 57 -9.23 28.84 4.75
CA SER A 57 -8.99 27.79 3.77
C SER A 57 -7.56 27.83 3.23
N ALA A 58 -7.07 29.01 2.85
CA ALA A 58 -5.70 29.19 2.38
C ALA A 58 -4.63 28.92 3.46
N SER A 59 -4.93 29.19 4.74
CA SER A 59 -4.01 28.90 5.84
C SER A 59 -3.96 27.41 6.24
N GLU A 60 -5.02 26.68 5.95
CA GLU A 60 -5.09 25.21 6.11
C GLU A 60 -4.36 24.50 4.98
N ASP A 61 -4.22 25.16 3.83
CA ASP A 61 -3.48 24.68 2.68
C ASP A 61 -1.96 24.84 2.94
N LYS A 62 -1.42 23.94 3.77
CA LYS A 62 0.02 23.71 3.81
C LYS A 62 0.39 23.02 2.51
N THR A 63 0.57 23.80 1.47
CA THR A 63 1.01 23.31 0.16
C THR A 63 2.30 22.53 0.36
N ALA A 64 2.23 21.23 0.17
CA ALA A 64 3.42 20.39 0.17
C ALA A 64 4.36 20.93 -0.93
N GLU A 65 5.63 21.10 -0.59
CA GLU A 65 6.62 21.48 -1.58
C GLU A 65 7.06 20.27 -2.38
N TYR A 66 7.10 20.43 -3.69
CA TYR A 66 7.51 19.39 -4.62
C TYR A 66 8.76 19.80 -5.39
N LEU A 67 9.51 18.81 -5.85
CA LEU A 67 10.58 19.01 -6.81
C LEU A 67 9.99 19.38 -8.18
N PRO A 68 10.74 20.13 -9.03
CA PRO A 68 10.25 20.53 -10.36
C PRO A 68 9.79 19.36 -11.24
N GLN A 69 10.36 18.17 -11.05
CA GLN A 69 10.02 16.96 -11.78
C GLN A 69 8.60 16.43 -11.49
N ALA A 70 7.94 16.96 -10.46
CA ALA A 70 6.55 16.62 -10.11
C ALA A 70 5.52 17.21 -11.10
N GLU A 71 5.85 18.31 -11.73
CA GLU A 71 4.91 19.11 -12.54
C GLU A 71 4.12 18.26 -13.55
N PRO A 72 4.73 17.38 -14.36
CA PRO A 72 4.00 16.58 -15.34
C PRO A 72 2.96 15.64 -14.76
N TYR A 73 3.06 15.30 -13.47
CA TYR A 73 2.17 14.34 -12.78
C TYR A 73 1.14 15.03 -11.88
N SER A 74 1.25 16.33 -11.67
CA SER A 74 0.46 17.08 -10.68
C SER A 74 -1.04 17.01 -10.92
N PHE A 75 -1.47 17.09 -12.19
CA PHE A 75 -2.88 17.01 -12.55
C PHE A 75 -3.50 15.65 -12.18
N GLY A 76 -2.84 14.55 -12.53
CA GLY A 76 -3.30 13.20 -12.16
C GLY A 76 -3.33 12.98 -10.65
N GLN A 77 -2.41 13.59 -9.90
CA GLN A 77 -2.41 13.54 -8.43
C GLN A 77 -3.59 14.31 -7.82
N GLN A 78 -3.95 15.45 -8.37
CA GLN A 78 -5.12 16.21 -7.91
C GLN A 78 -6.41 15.41 -8.11
N ILE A 79 -6.59 14.77 -9.28
CA ILE A 79 -7.72 13.88 -9.56
C ILE A 79 -7.77 12.73 -8.56
N PHE A 80 -6.62 12.07 -8.31
CA PHE A 80 -6.58 10.96 -7.38
C PHE A 80 -6.88 11.39 -5.94
N GLN A 81 -6.27 12.46 -5.46
CA GLN A 81 -6.53 12.97 -4.11
C GLN A 81 -7.99 13.37 -3.92
N ALA A 82 -8.61 14.02 -4.91
CA ALA A 82 -10.03 14.32 -4.89
C ALA A 82 -10.89 13.04 -4.82
N THR A 83 -10.54 12.03 -5.61
CA THR A 83 -11.21 10.72 -5.58
C THR A 83 -11.07 10.04 -4.20
N LEU A 84 -9.84 9.98 -3.67
CA LEU A 84 -9.53 9.40 -2.37
C LEU A 84 -10.33 10.07 -1.23
N MET A 85 -10.39 11.39 -1.22
CA MET A 85 -11.06 12.19 -0.18
C MET A 85 -12.59 12.15 -0.27
N THR A 86 -13.15 11.92 -1.46
CA THR A 86 -14.61 11.92 -1.68
C THR A 86 -15.23 10.53 -1.60
N ASN A 87 -14.45 9.46 -1.68
CA ASN A 87 -14.93 8.10 -1.49
C ASN A 87 -14.97 7.75 0.00
N VAL A 88 -15.95 8.29 0.70
CA VAL A 88 -16.11 8.15 2.15
C VAL A 88 -17.55 7.86 2.52
N VAL A 89 -17.75 6.98 3.51
CA VAL A 89 -19.06 6.71 4.12
C VAL A 89 -19.27 7.67 5.29
N TYR A 90 -20.55 7.99 5.56
CA TYR A 90 -20.92 8.79 6.72
C TYR A 90 -20.34 8.18 8.01
N PRO A 91 -19.88 9.03 8.94
CA PRO A 91 -19.41 8.55 10.23
C PRO A 91 -20.51 7.80 10.97
N VAL A 92 -20.20 6.62 11.44
CA VAL A 92 -21.08 5.81 12.30
C VAL A 92 -20.68 6.02 13.75
N TYR A 93 -21.65 6.33 14.60
CA TYR A 93 -21.41 6.46 16.04
C TYR A 93 -21.34 5.08 16.69
N THR A 94 -20.15 4.73 17.15
CA THR A 94 -19.88 3.47 17.82
C THR A 94 -18.77 3.66 18.86
N GLN A 95 -18.79 2.88 19.93
CA GLN A 95 -17.78 2.97 21.01
C GLN A 95 -17.58 4.42 21.51
N LYS A 96 -18.69 5.16 21.67
CA LYS A 96 -18.73 6.56 22.14
C LYS A 96 -18.01 7.57 21.23
N GLN A 97 -17.81 7.25 19.95
CA GLN A 97 -17.18 8.14 18.98
C GLN A 97 -17.72 7.90 17.58
N TYR A 98 -17.54 8.88 16.71
CA TYR A 98 -17.85 8.76 15.29
C TYR A 98 -16.64 8.16 14.56
N ILE A 99 -16.85 7.02 13.88
CA ILE A 99 -15.85 6.37 13.04
C ILE A 99 -16.32 6.49 11.60
N ARG A 100 -15.51 7.11 10.76
CA ARG A 100 -15.72 7.13 9.31
C ARG A 100 -14.86 6.05 8.66
N HIS A 101 -15.28 5.64 7.48
CA HIS A 101 -14.47 4.74 6.69
C HIS A 101 -14.44 5.18 5.22
N PHE A 102 -13.29 5.04 4.60
CA PHE A 102 -13.06 5.37 3.20
C PHE A 102 -13.27 4.13 2.35
N THR A 103 -13.91 4.28 1.21
CA THR A 103 -14.33 3.16 0.36
C THR A 103 -13.53 3.12 -0.94
N PRO A 104 -13.43 1.95 -1.60
CA PRO A 104 -12.77 1.85 -2.91
C PRO A 104 -13.42 2.74 -3.97
N GLY A 105 -14.72 2.88 -3.93
CA GLY A 105 -15.51 3.69 -4.84
C GLY A 105 -16.90 3.96 -4.25
N LYS A 106 -17.65 4.89 -4.82
CA LYS A 106 -18.95 5.32 -4.29
C LYS A 106 -20.01 4.23 -4.19
N ASN A 107 -19.90 3.18 -5.00
CA ASN A 107 -20.84 2.06 -5.00
C ASN A 107 -20.47 0.96 -3.99
N TRP A 108 -19.30 1.03 -3.36
CA TRP A 108 -18.80 0.05 -2.40
C TRP A 108 -18.78 0.65 -1.01
N ASN A 109 -19.85 0.44 -0.24
CA ASN A 109 -20.03 1.04 1.08
C ASN A 109 -19.63 0.12 2.25
N SER A 110 -19.13 -1.08 1.96
CA SER A 110 -18.63 -2.01 2.97
C SER A 110 -17.14 -1.80 3.24
N LEU A 111 -16.64 -2.41 4.30
CA LEU A 111 -15.22 -2.39 4.65
C LEU A 111 -14.49 -3.49 3.87
N TYR A 112 -13.93 -3.12 2.75
CA TYR A 112 -13.14 -4.02 1.89
C TYR A 112 -11.70 -4.07 2.39
N THR A 113 -11.31 -5.17 3.01
CA THR A 113 -10.02 -5.26 3.73
C THR A 113 -8.80 -5.10 2.85
N TRP A 114 -8.83 -5.61 1.62
CA TRP A 114 -7.79 -5.45 0.63
C TRP A 114 -7.61 -3.98 0.22
N ASP A 115 -8.68 -3.37 -0.27
CA ASP A 115 -8.68 -1.99 -0.79
C ASP A 115 -8.33 -0.97 0.28
N LEU A 116 -8.93 -1.10 1.46
CA LEU A 116 -8.70 -0.16 2.55
C LEU A 116 -7.28 -0.16 3.07
N GLY A 117 -6.58 -1.30 2.96
CA GLY A 117 -5.16 -1.35 3.25
C GLY A 117 -4.37 -0.40 2.36
N PHE A 118 -4.65 -0.40 1.05
CA PHE A 118 -4.01 0.51 0.10
C PHE A 118 -4.51 1.95 0.22
N ILE A 119 -5.80 2.16 0.48
CA ILE A 119 -6.36 3.48 0.78
C ILE A 119 -5.64 4.11 1.98
N SER A 120 -5.48 3.36 3.08
CA SER A 120 -4.76 3.85 4.25
C SER A 120 -3.30 4.14 3.94
N TRP A 121 -2.67 3.33 3.08
CA TRP A 121 -1.30 3.53 2.66
C TRP A 121 -1.13 4.82 1.84
N ALA A 122 -2.05 5.13 0.91
CA ALA A 122 -2.04 6.41 0.21
C ALA A 122 -2.22 7.61 1.15
N PHE A 123 -3.09 7.48 2.14
CA PHE A 123 -3.27 8.53 3.14
C PHE A 123 -2.02 8.83 3.96
N ASN A 124 -1.06 7.92 4.08
CA ASN A 124 0.21 8.21 4.73
C ASN A 124 0.92 9.44 4.13
N ASP A 125 0.75 9.66 2.83
CA ASP A 125 1.37 10.75 2.09
C ASP A 125 0.46 11.97 1.91
N VAL A 126 -0.87 11.77 2.00
CA VAL A 126 -1.88 12.81 1.78
C VAL A 126 -2.36 13.41 3.11
N ASP A 127 -2.75 12.56 4.06
CA ASP A 127 -3.24 12.95 5.39
C ASP A 127 -3.01 11.81 6.39
N PRO A 128 -1.90 11.81 7.13
CA PRO A 128 -1.56 10.76 8.09
C PRO A 128 -2.61 10.51 9.18
N LYS A 129 -3.44 11.51 9.52
CA LYS A 129 -4.54 11.32 10.47
C LYS A 129 -5.62 10.43 9.89
N LYS A 130 -5.97 10.62 8.61
CA LYS A 130 -6.91 9.76 7.90
C LYS A 130 -6.36 8.36 7.67
N ALA A 131 -5.05 8.22 7.43
CA ALA A 131 -4.40 6.92 7.40
C ALA A 131 -4.61 6.16 8.71
N PHE A 132 -4.34 6.79 9.84
CA PHE A 132 -4.55 6.21 11.17
C PHE A 132 -6.01 5.86 11.43
N GLU A 133 -6.96 6.76 11.12
CA GLU A 133 -8.40 6.50 11.24
C GLU A 133 -8.83 5.29 10.41
N THR A 134 -8.31 5.17 9.17
CA THR A 134 -8.62 4.07 8.26
C THR A 134 -8.11 2.75 8.81
N ILE A 135 -6.85 2.67 9.24
CA ILE A 135 -6.28 1.46 9.85
C ILE A 135 -7.06 1.08 11.12
N ARG A 136 -7.44 2.07 11.92
CA ARG A 136 -8.24 1.86 13.13
C ARG A 136 -9.61 1.25 12.83
N ALA A 137 -10.25 1.60 11.72
CA ALA A 137 -11.54 1.02 11.32
C ALA A 137 -11.46 -0.49 11.07
N TYR A 138 -10.28 -1.01 10.73
CA TYR A 138 -10.02 -2.45 10.53
C TYR A 138 -9.71 -3.20 11.81
N THR A 139 -9.11 -2.53 12.78
CA THR A 139 -8.52 -3.16 13.95
C THR A 139 -9.32 -2.82 15.18
N MET A 140 -9.75 -3.82 15.91
CA MET A 140 -10.56 -3.64 17.11
C MET A 140 -9.74 -3.92 18.35
N GLU A 141 -10.10 -3.27 19.45
CA GLU A 141 -9.67 -3.61 20.80
C GLU A 141 -10.39 -4.87 21.29
N ASP A 142 -9.93 -5.40 22.42
CA ASP A 142 -10.59 -6.53 23.06
C ASP A 142 -12.03 -6.19 23.44
N GLY A 143 -12.96 -7.09 23.12
CA GLY A 143 -14.38 -6.90 23.31
C GLY A 143 -15.03 -5.85 22.38
N GLY A 144 -14.26 -5.24 21.48
CA GLY A 144 -14.80 -4.32 20.50
C GLY A 144 -15.53 -5.04 19.36
N GLN A 145 -16.48 -4.34 18.75
CA GLN A 145 -17.20 -4.81 17.58
C GLN A 145 -17.09 -3.79 16.46
N SER A 146 -16.87 -4.26 15.22
CA SER A 146 -16.87 -3.39 14.05
C SER A 146 -18.25 -2.77 13.82
N ALA A 147 -18.26 -1.50 13.46
CA ALA A 147 -19.48 -0.80 13.00
C ALA A 147 -19.80 -1.09 11.54
N PHE A 148 -18.87 -1.67 10.81
CA PHE A 148 -18.96 -1.89 9.37
C PHE A 148 -18.97 -3.38 9.04
N ILE A 149 -19.66 -3.72 7.96
CA ILE A 149 -19.58 -5.07 7.39
C ILE A 149 -18.24 -5.21 6.68
N HIS A 150 -17.49 -6.21 7.08
CA HIS A 150 -16.22 -6.55 6.46
C HIS A 150 -16.44 -7.41 5.22
N HIS A 151 -15.84 -7.00 4.12
CA HIS A 151 -15.77 -7.77 2.89
C HIS A 151 -14.33 -8.02 2.49
N GLY A 152 -14.10 -9.15 1.86
CA GLY A 152 -12.84 -9.47 1.20
C GLY A 152 -11.91 -10.33 2.04
N THR A 153 -10.66 -10.24 1.70
CA THR A 153 -9.64 -11.20 2.06
C THR A 153 -8.97 -10.86 3.38
N PRO A 154 -8.44 -11.84 4.09
CA PRO A 154 -7.70 -11.61 5.32
C PRO A 154 -6.26 -11.13 5.08
N LEU A 155 -5.91 -10.59 3.91
CA LEU A 155 -4.55 -10.11 3.64
C LEU A 155 -4.20 -8.91 4.53
N PRO A 156 -3.01 -8.91 5.16
CA PRO A 156 -2.64 -7.96 6.21
C PRO A 156 -2.06 -6.64 5.66
N ILE A 157 -2.71 -6.01 4.68
CA ILE A 157 -2.21 -4.78 4.05
C ILE A 157 -2.18 -3.62 5.03
N GLN A 158 -3.07 -3.59 6.01
CA GLN A 158 -3.07 -2.59 7.09
C GLN A 158 -1.78 -2.60 7.93
N PHE A 159 -1.09 -3.75 8.02
CA PHE A 159 0.23 -3.82 8.69
C PHE A 159 1.30 -3.12 7.87
N PHE A 160 1.25 -3.28 6.54
CA PHE A 160 2.18 -2.63 5.62
C PHE A 160 1.97 -1.11 5.63
N ALA A 161 0.72 -0.69 5.54
CA ALA A 161 0.35 0.72 5.65
C ALA A 161 0.76 1.32 7.00
N PHE A 162 0.58 0.59 8.11
CA PHE A 162 0.98 1.05 9.44
C PHE A 162 2.49 1.17 9.59
N SER A 163 3.27 0.22 9.08
CA SER A 163 4.74 0.29 9.07
C SER A 163 5.24 1.54 8.34
N ASP A 164 4.63 1.85 7.18
CA ASP A 164 4.95 3.05 6.42
C ASP A 164 4.49 4.33 7.14
N LEU A 165 3.32 4.31 7.80
CA LEU A 165 2.84 5.42 8.63
C LEU A 165 3.80 5.72 9.79
N VAL A 166 4.33 4.69 10.46
CA VAL A 166 5.36 4.86 11.51
C VAL A 166 6.58 5.57 10.94
N THR A 167 7.05 5.16 9.77
CA THR A 167 8.20 5.80 9.10
C THR A 167 7.97 7.29 8.81
N LYS A 168 6.73 7.68 8.45
CA LYS A 168 6.42 9.05 7.99
C LYS A 168 5.95 9.98 9.09
N ALA A 169 5.21 9.47 10.05
CA ALA A 169 4.54 10.27 11.07
C ALA A 169 4.48 9.59 12.45
N GLY A 170 5.24 8.51 12.63
CA GLY A 170 5.13 7.67 13.81
C GLY A 170 5.57 8.35 15.10
N ASN A 171 4.81 8.08 16.14
CA ASN A 171 5.17 8.41 17.50
C ASN A 171 4.83 7.25 18.45
N LYS A 172 5.37 7.31 19.65
CA LYS A 172 5.22 6.25 20.65
C LYS A 172 3.76 5.98 21.01
N GLU A 173 2.93 7.01 21.09
CA GLU A 173 1.50 6.88 21.46
C GLU A 173 0.75 6.11 20.39
N MET A 174 0.95 6.47 19.13
CA MET A 174 0.36 5.78 17.98
C MET A 174 0.77 4.30 17.92
N MET A 175 2.06 4.01 18.12
CA MET A 175 2.55 2.63 18.16
C MET A 175 1.93 1.85 19.32
N SER A 176 1.90 2.42 20.52
CA SER A 176 1.33 1.78 21.71
C SER A 176 -0.17 1.53 21.58
N PHE A 177 -0.90 2.41 20.89
CA PHE A 177 -2.32 2.25 20.64
C PHE A 177 -2.59 1.14 19.60
N MET A 178 -1.84 1.11 18.52
CA MET A 178 -2.14 0.25 17.37
C MET A 178 -1.56 -1.17 17.50
N TYR A 179 -0.42 -1.31 18.15
CA TYR A 179 0.27 -2.61 18.28
C TYR A 179 -0.60 -3.74 18.83
N PRO A 180 -1.30 -3.60 19.97
CA PRO A 180 -2.14 -4.69 20.51
C PRO A 180 -3.30 -5.05 19.57
N ARG A 181 -3.82 -4.08 18.81
CA ARG A 181 -4.89 -4.29 17.83
C ARG A 181 -4.42 -5.07 16.62
N LEU A 182 -3.26 -4.72 16.09
CA LEU A 182 -2.63 -5.47 15.00
C LEU A 182 -2.24 -6.87 15.46
N LYS A 183 -1.65 -7.00 16.65
CA LYS A 183 -1.31 -8.31 17.22
C LYS A 183 -2.55 -9.22 17.32
N LYS A 184 -3.67 -8.70 17.82
CA LYS A 184 -4.93 -9.45 17.91
C LYS A 184 -5.41 -9.96 16.54
N TYR A 185 -5.36 -9.10 15.51
CA TYR A 185 -5.73 -9.49 14.15
C TYR A 185 -4.79 -10.60 13.63
N TYR A 186 -3.49 -10.43 13.83
CA TYR A 186 -2.47 -11.43 13.49
C TYR A 186 -2.74 -12.77 14.19
N ASP A 187 -2.90 -12.76 15.51
CA ASP A 187 -3.11 -13.96 16.33
C ASP A 187 -4.39 -14.70 15.95
N TYR A 188 -5.45 -13.96 15.59
CA TYR A 188 -6.69 -14.55 15.09
C TYR A 188 -6.45 -15.35 13.81
N VAL A 189 -5.80 -14.78 12.79
CA VAL A 189 -5.56 -15.48 11.53
C VAL A 189 -4.59 -16.65 11.71
N LEU A 190 -3.61 -16.54 12.59
CA LEU A 190 -2.68 -17.63 12.92
C LEU A 190 -3.31 -18.73 13.80
N GLY A 191 -4.61 -18.60 14.12
CA GLY A 191 -5.34 -19.61 14.92
C GLY A 191 -4.98 -19.62 16.41
N LYS A 192 -4.30 -18.60 16.91
CA LYS A 192 -3.88 -18.49 18.32
C LYS A 192 -5.04 -18.19 19.27
N GLU A 193 -6.10 -17.59 18.76
CA GLU A 193 -7.35 -17.31 19.48
C GLU A 193 -8.32 -18.52 19.51
N GLY A 194 -7.92 -19.66 18.98
CA GLY A 194 -8.69 -20.89 18.99
C GLY A 194 -9.91 -20.93 18.05
N THR A 195 -10.13 -19.90 17.26
CA THR A 195 -11.33 -19.75 16.41
C THR A 195 -11.04 -19.84 14.91
N SER A 196 -9.81 -19.56 14.49
CA SER A 196 -9.43 -19.61 13.08
C SER A 196 -9.08 -21.03 12.65
N THR A 197 -9.56 -21.41 11.46
CA THR A 197 -9.25 -22.67 10.79
C THR A 197 -8.36 -22.48 9.55
N THR A 198 -7.71 -21.33 9.44
CA THR A 198 -6.94 -20.95 8.25
C THR A 198 -5.56 -21.59 8.18
N VAL A 199 -4.92 -21.89 9.31
CA VAL A 199 -3.60 -22.51 9.34
C VAL A 199 -3.74 -24.04 9.21
N MET A 200 -3.08 -24.58 8.20
CA MET A 200 -3.06 -26.01 7.92
C MET A 200 -2.02 -26.75 8.80
N PRO A 201 -2.10 -28.09 8.97
CA PRO A 201 -1.10 -28.85 9.69
C PRO A 201 0.33 -28.65 9.17
N SER A 202 0.49 -28.38 7.87
CA SER A 202 1.77 -28.02 7.23
C SER A 202 2.38 -26.72 7.73
N GLY A 203 1.60 -25.88 8.38
CA GLY A 203 1.98 -24.51 8.75
C GLY A 203 1.61 -23.46 7.69
N LEU A 204 1.22 -23.88 6.50
CA LEU A 204 0.74 -22.95 5.46
C LEU A 204 -0.64 -22.40 5.79
N ILE A 205 -0.90 -21.18 5.37
CA ILE A 205 -2.20 -20.53 5.52
C ILE A 205 -3.01 -20.81 4.25
N ARG A 206 -4.13 -21.50 4.42
CA ARG A 206 -5.03 -21.74 3.29
C ARG A 206 -5.86 -20.51 3.00
N THR A 207 -6.51 -20.54 1.83
CA THR A 207 -7.53 -19.58 1.46
C THR A 207 -8.61 -19.53 2.53
N TRP A 208 -8.71 -18.40 3.21
CA TRP A 208 -9.91 -18.09 3.97
C TRP A 208 -10.80 -17.27 3.09
N ASP A 209 -11.80 -17.92 2.64
CA ASP A 209 -12.65 -17.29 1.69
C ASP A 209 -13.96 -16.85 2.31
N TYR A 210 -14.14 -15.56 2.39
CA TYR A 210 -15.44 -14.96 2.58
C TYR A 210 -16.06 -14.53 1.23
N PHE A 211 -15.20 -14.27 0.22
CA PHE A 211 -15.57 -13.64 -1.05
C PHE A 211 -14.86 -14.24 -2.21
N TYR A 212 -14.90 -15.22 -2.80
CA TYR A 212 -14.32 -15.70 -4.06
C TYR A 212 -12.79 -15.70 -4.16
N SER A 213 -12.06 -14.86 -3.41
CA SER A 213 -10.64 -14.70 -3.62
C SER A 213 -9.83 -14.60 -2.35
N THR A 214 -8.68 -15.28 -2.31
CA THR A 214 -7.74 -15.19 -1.19
C THR A 214 -6.94 -13.93 -1.19
N GLY A 215 -6.69 -13.37 -2.38
CA GLY A 215 -5.84 -12.24 -2.61
C GLY A 215 -6.57 -10.93 -2.95
N GLY A 216 -7.91 -10.92 -3.01
CA GLY A 216 -8.64 -9.80 -3.57
C GLY A 216 -8.61 -9.77 -5.11
N TRP A 217 -8.26 -10.88 -5.74
CA TRP A 217 -8.03 -11.04 -7.19
C TRP A 217 -9.08 -11.97 -7.80
N ASP A 218 -10.21 -11.42 -8.20
CA ASP A 218 -11.47 -12.14 -8.45
C ASP A 218 -11.36 -13.27 -9.48
N ASP A 219 -10.68 -13.05 -10.60
CA ASP A 219 -10.49 -14.04 -11.66
C ASP A 219 -9.04 -14.51 -11.80
N TYR A 220 -8.23 -14.40 -10.74
CA TYR A 220 -6.87 -14.94 -10.76
C TYR A 220 -6.91 -16.46 -11.02
N PRO A 221 -6.29 -16.96 -12.10
CA PRO A 221 -6.64 -18.26 -12.67
C PRO A 221 -6.63 -19.45 -11.72
N PRO A 222 -5.57 -19.76 -10.95
CA PRO A 222 -5.60 -20.93 -10.07
C PRO A 222 -6.62 -20.79 -8.95
N GLN A 223 -6.84 -19.60 -8.46
CA GLN A 223 -7.78 -19.29 -7.39
C GLN A 223 -9.22 -19.46 -7.87
N HIS A 224 -9.53 -18.93 -9.05
CA HIS A 224 -10.83 -19.05 -9.67
C HIS A 224 -11.19 -20.53 -9.92
N GLU A 225 -10.31 -21.30 -10.56
CA GLU A 225 -10.55 -22.73 -10.84
C GLU A 225 -10.74 -23.55 -9.55
N LEU A 226 -9.85 -23.35 -8.57
CA LEU A 226 -9.91 -24.07 -7.30
C LEU A 226 -11.22 -23.86 -6.54
N ARG A 227 -11.79 -22.68 -6.66
CA ARG A 227 -13.00 -22.34 -5.94
C ARG A 227 -14.26 -22.63 -6.72
N THR A 228 -14.38 -22.13 -7.93
CA THR A 228 -15.64 -22.13 -8.69
C THR A 228 -15.87 -23.39 -9.48
N GLU A 229 -14.78 -24.04 -9.94
CA GLU A 229 -14.89 -25.20 -10.82
C GLU A 229 -14.63 -26.51 -10.07
N ARG A 230 -13.56 -26.57 -9.29
CA ARG A 230 -13.10 -27.82 -8.64
C ARG A 230 -13.44 -27.95 -7.17
N HIS A 231 -13.78 -26.85 -6.51
CA HIS A 231 -14.08 -26.80 -5.07
C HIS A 231 -12.98 -27.41 -4.17
N LEU A 232 -11.73 -27.30 -4.60
CA LEU A 232 -10.56 -27.84 -3.89
C LEU A 232 -9.93 -26.86 -2.89
N TYR A 233 -10.43 -25.64 -2.81
CA TYR A 233 -9.91 -24.59 -1.95
C TYR A 233 -9.70 -24.98 -0.47
N PRO A 234 -10.46 -25.92 0.15
CA PRO A 234 -10.19 -26.32 1.53
C PRO A 234 -8.88 -27.09 1.71
N HIS A 235 -8.34 -27.66 0.63
CA HIS A 235 -7.15 -28.49 0.61
C HIS A 235 -5.93 -27.84 -0.04
N VAL A 236 -5.99 -26.54 -0.32
CA VAL A 236 -4.94 -25.83 -1.05
C VAL A 236 -4.51 -24.58 -0.31
N ALA A 237 -3.22 -24.35 -0.23
CA ALA A 237 -2.63 -23.13 0.32
C ALA A 237 -2.03 -22.28 -0.80
N PRO A 238 -2.50 -21.02 -0.97
CA PRO A 238 -1.85 -20.02 -1.82
C PRO A 238 -0.60 -19.48 -1.13
N MET A 239 0.29 -18.88 -1.90
CA MET A 239 1.54 -18.34 -1.34
C MET A 239 1.37 -16.96 -0.73
N VAL A 240 0.50 -16.11 -1.28
CA VAL A 240 0.31 -14.75 -0.80
C VAL A 240 -0.10 -14.69 0.67
N SER A 241 -1.03 -15.55 1.09
CA SER A 241 -1.51 -15.55 2.47
C SER A 241 -0.37 -15.81 3.46
N THR A 242 0.34 -16.92 3.31
CA THR A 242 1.46 -17.26 4.20
C THR A 242 2.57 -16.19 4.13
N SER A 243 2.93 -15.75 2.92
CA SER A 243 4.00 -14.78 2.70
C SER A 243 3.71 -13.43 3.35
N TYR A 244 2.48 -12.93 3.21
CA TYR A 244 2.12 -11.64 3.78
C TYR A 244 1.98 -11.69 5.30
N TYR A 245 1.59 -12.85 5.89
CA TYR A 245 1.62 -13.01 7.34
C TYR A 245 3.04 -13.19 7.90
N ILE A 246 3.98 -13.74 7.13
CA ILE A 246 5.41 -13.67 7.48
C ILE A 246 5.87 -12.20 7.52
N ARG A 247 5.50 -11.42 6.51
CA ARG A 247 5.84 -9.98 6.47
C ARG A 247 5.19 -9.22 7.63
N ALA A 248 3.93 -9.49 7.95
CA ALA A 248 3.24 -8.90 9.11
C ALA A 248 3.95 -9.26 10.43
N ALA A 249 4.39 -10.52 10.59
CA ALA A 249 5.17 -10.95 11.75
C ALA A 249 6.50 -10.20 11.87
N LYS A 250 7.21 -9.96 10.76
CA LYS A 250 8.44 -9.16 10.75
C LYS A 250 8.19 -7.72 11.18
N ILE A 251 7.12 -7.09 10.69
CA ILE A 251 6.71 -5.74 11.09
C ILE A 251 6.41 -5.71 12.59
N LEU A 252 5.58 -6.62 13.07
CA LEU A 252 5.25 -6.72 14.49
C LEU A 252 6.48 -7.01 15.35
N ARG A 253 7.43 -7.81 14.86
CA ARG A 253 8.72 -8.07 15.53
C ARG A 253 9.56 -6.81 15.69
N MET A 254 9.65 -5.97 14.65
CA MET A 254 10.35 -4.68 14.73
C MET A 254 9.67 -3.75 15.76
N LEU A 255 8.35 -3.64 15.70
CA LEU A 255 7.59 -2.84 16.67
C LEU A 255 7.75 -3.37 18.10
N ALA A 256 7.64 -4.69 18.31
CA ALA A 256 7.84 -5.32 19.62
C ALA A 256 9.23 -5.07 20.18
N ARG A 257 10.26 -5.18 19.34
CA ARG A 257 11.65 -4.89 19.73
C ARG A 257 11.81 -3.43 20.13
N HIS A 258 11.28 -2.48 19.34
CA HIS A 258 11.32 -1.07 19.66
C HIS A 258 10.59 -0.74 21.00
N MET A 259 9.46 -1.41 21.25
CA MET A 259 8.68 -1.25 22.48
C MET A 259 9.23 -2.05 23.68
N GLY A 260 10.28 -2.84 23.50
CA GLY A 260 10.87 -3.69 24.54
C GLY A 260 10.06 -4.94 24.91
N LEU A 261 9.14 -5.37 24.05
CA LEU A 261 8.26 -6.53 24.26
C LEU A 261 8.96 -7.84 23.87
N LYS A 262 9.94 -8.25 24.65
CA LYS A 262 10.83 -9.40 24.37
C LYS A 262 10.11 -10.74 24.20
N ALA A 263 8.98 -10.94 24.88
CA ALA A 263 8.19 -12.18 24.76
C ALA A 263 7.57 -12.27 23.36
N ASP A 264 6.95 -11.20 22.90
CA ASP A 264 6.32 -11.11 21.58
C ASP A 264 7.37 -11.22 20.47
N GLU A 265 8.51 -10.55 20.61
CA GLU A 265 9.62 -10.66 19.65
C GLU A 265 10.04 -12.13 19.44
N LYS A 266 10.19 -12.90 20.52
CA LYS A 266 10.54 -14.34 20.46
C LYS A 266 9.41 -15.18 19.84
N GLU A 267 8.18 -14.81 20.06
CA GLU A 267 7.02 -15.49 19.47
C GLU A 267 7.00 -15.31 17.95
N TYR A 268 7.16 -14.07 17.48
CA TYR A 268 7.26 -13.80 16.04
C TYR A 268 8.45 -14.51 15.38
N ASP A 269 9.58 -14.64 16.09
CA ASP A 269 10.71 -15.42 15.58
C ASP A 269 10.36 -16.88 15.28
N LYS A 270 9.59 -17.49 16.16
CA LYS A 270 9.11 -18.88 15.97
C LYS A 270 8.15 -18.98 14.80
N ASP A 271 7.20 -18.03 14.72
CA ASP A 271 6.21 -17.99 13.64
C ASP A 271 6.89 -17.78 12.29
N ILE A 272 7.75 -16.78 12.17
CA ILE A 272 8.50 -16.49 10.92
C ILE A 272 9.26 -17.74 10.48
N LYS A 273 10.01 -18.38 11.39
CA LYS A 273 10.76 -19.59 11.07
C LYS A 273 9.84 -20.71 10.58
N LYS A 274 8.75 -21.00 11.31
CA LYS A 274 7.80 -22.05 10.98
C LYS A 274 7.16 -21.84 9.62
N LEU A 275 6.61 -20.63 9.39
CA LEU A 275 5.92 -20.28 8.16
C LEU A 275 6.88 -20.25 6.96
N SER A 276 8.10 -19.72 7.15
CA SER A 276 9.11 -19.66 6.08
C SER A 276 9.53 -21.05 5.63
N LEU A 277 9.80 -21.98 6.58
CA LEU A 277 10.10 -23.37 6.23
C LEU A 277 8.93 -24.02 5.48
N ALA A 278 7.70 -23.81 5.95
CA ALA A 278 6.51 -24.37 5.27
C ALA A 278 6.40 -23.92 3.80
N VAL A 279 6.73 -22.66 3.49
CA VAL A 279 6.77 -22.14 2.11
C VAL A 279 7.94 -22.74 1.33
N LEU A 280 9.16 -22.63 1.86
CA LEU A 280 10.38 -22.98 1.13
C LEU A 280 10.49 -24.49 0.83
N ASP A 281 10.02 -25.33 1.74
CA ASP A 281 10.11 -26.78 1.63
C ASP A 281 9.04 -27.39 0.69
N ASN A 282 7.92 -26.66 0.45
CA ASN A 282 6.77 -27.28 -0.21
C ASN A 282 6.32 -26.60 -1.52
N ALA A 283 6.71 -25.34 -1.75
CA ALA A 283 6.04 -24.55 -2.78
C ALA A 283 6.91 -24.20 -4.00
N TRP A 284 8.24 -24.29 -3.90
CA TRP A 284 9.11 -23.90 -5.00
C TRP A 284 9.03 -24.85 -6.19
N ASP A 285 8.78 -24.32 -7.37
CA ASP A 285 8.81 -25.04 -8.64
C ASP A 285 10.07 -24.68 -9.42
N GLU A 286 11.01 -25.62 -9.48
CA GLU A 286 12.31 -25.41 -10.11
C GLU A 286 12.20 -25.15 -11.63
N GLU A 287 11.23 -25.76 -12.28
CA GLU A 287 11.06 -25.62 -13.72
C GLU A 287 10.62 -24.20 -14.09
N SER A 288 9.56 -23.69 -13.47
CA SER A 288 9.01 -22.37 -13.79
C SER A 288 9.78 -21.22 -13.12
N GLY A 289 10.43 -21.47 -12.00
CA GLY A 289 11.06 -20.43 -11.17
C GLY A 289 10.04 -19.53 -10.43
N TYR A 290 8.91 -20.10 -10.05
CA TYR A 290 7.87 -19.49 -9.21
C TYR A 290 7.50 -20.43 -8.07
N PHE A 291 6.87 -19.88 -7.03
CA PHE A 291 6.23 -20.69 -6.00
C PHE A 291 4.82 -21.09 -6.45
N GLY A 292 4.49 -22.38 -6.29
CA GLY A 292 3.19 -22.93 -6.64
C GLY A 292 2.20 -22.95 -5.48
N TYR A 293 0.92 -23.09 -5.78
CA TYR A 293 -0.10 -23.42 -4.77
C TYR A 293 0.14 -24.83 -4.25
N VAL A 294 0.17 -25.01 -2.93
CA VAL A 294 0.46 -26.29 -2.30
C VAL A 294 -0.82 -27.07 -2.04
N MET A 295 -0.92 -28.24 -2.65
CA MET A 295 -1.99 -29.21 -2.43
C MET A 295 -1.73 -30.00 -1.13
N HIS A 296 -2.80 -30.39 -0.46
CA HIS A 296 -2.74 -31.20 0.74
C HIS A 296 -3.66 -32.43 0.62
N ASP A 297 -3.24 -33.52 1.21
CA ASP A 297 -4.04 -34.73 1.32
C ASP A 297 -5.14 -34.57 2.39
N SER A 298 -5.92 -35.61 2.58
CA SER A 298 -7.01 -35.67 3.58
C SER A 298 -6.55 -35.54 5.04
N GLN A 299 -5.24 -35.70 5.29
CA GLN A 299 -4.62 -35.51 6.60
C GLN A 299 -3.98 -34.14 6.76
N GLY A 300 -4.08 -33.29 5.73
CA GLY A 300 -3.48 -31.94 5.70
C GLY A 300 -1.97 -31.95 5.49
N LYS A 301 -1.40 -33.02 4.94
CA LYS A 301 0.01 -33.09 4.59
C LYS A 301 0.22 -32.61 3.16
N PRO A 302 1.28 -31.81 2.87
CA PRO A 302 1.61 -31.41 1.52
C PRO A 302 1.78 -32.58 0.57
N SER A 303 1.14 -32.53 -0.59
CA SER A 303 1.14 -33.58 -1.61
C SER A 303 1.70 -33.14 -2.97
N GLY A 304 2.18 -31.90 -3.07
CA GLY A 304 2.77 -31.32 -4.26
C GLY A 304 2.17 -29.96 -4.59
N ILE A 305 2.59 -29.36 -5.70
CA ILE A 305 2.04 -28.10 -6.19
C ILE A 305 0.90 -28.32 -7.17
N TYR A 306 -0.04 -27.39 -7.18
CA TYR A 306 -1.16 -27.38 -8.09
C TYR A 306 -0.71 -27.03 -9.50
N ARG A 307 -1.05 -27.87 -10.47
CA ARG A 307 -0.62 -27.72 -11.87
C ARG A 307 -1.79 -27.44 -12.80
N TYR A 308 -1.55 -26.65 -13.83
CA TYR A 308 -2.49 -26.42 -14.92
C TYR A 308 -2.64 -27.67 -15.79
N GLY A 309 -3.62 -27.68 -16.67
CA GLY A 309 -3.94 -28.85 -17.52
C GLY A 309 -2.82 -29.32 -18.44
N ASP A 310 -1.85 -28.46 -18.75
CA ASP A 310 -0.65 -28.78 -19.53
C ASP A 310 0.53 -29.28 -18.66
N GLY A 311 0.32 -29.44 -17.35
CA GLY A 311 1.32 -29.88 -16.40
C GLY A 311 2.22 -28.77 -15.85
N SER A 312 2.11 -27.54 -16.34
CA SER A 312 2.90 -26.39 -15.86
C SER A 312 2.44 -25.92 -14.48
N ASN A 313 3.30 -25.17 -13.76
CA ASN A 313 2.93 -24.51 -12.53
C ASN A 313 1.76 -23.55 -12.78
N PHE A 314 0.64 -23.75 -12.08
CA PHE A 314 -0.56 -22.92 -12.24
C PHE A 314 -0.50 -21.61 -11.42
N ASN A 315 0.69 -21.20 -10.97
CA ASN A 315 0.88 -19.98 -10.18
C ASN A 315 2.03 -19.11 -10.70
N LYS A 316 2.16 -19.00 -12.01
CA LYS A 316 3.12 -18.09 -12.66
C LYS A 316 2.52 -16.69 -12.70
N GLY A 317 2.65 -15.95 -11.59
CA GLY A 317 2.08 -14.60 -11.48
C GLY A 317 2.22 -14.02 -10.06
N LEU A 318 1.32 -13.11 -9.71
CA LEU A 318 1.35 -12.31 -8.47
C LEU A 318 1.52 -13.14 -7.19
N ASP A 319 0.82 -14.25 -7.09
CA ASP A 319 0.88 -15.10 -5.92
C ASP A 319 2.20 -15.88 -5.88
N GLY A 320 2.67 -16.34 -7.04
CA GLY A 320 3.93 -17.07 -7.17
C GLY A 320 5.19 -16.25 -6.84
N VAL A 321 5.10 -14.91 -6.83
CA VAL A 321 6.19 -14.03 -6.42
C VAL A 321 6.06 -13.51 -4.99
N ALA A 322 4.95 -13.76 -4.31
CA ALA A 322 4.69 -13.24 -2.96
C ALA A 322 5.77 -13.59 -1.91
N PRO A 323 6.41 -14.79 -1.92
CA PRO A 323 7.49 -15.10 -0.99
C PRO A 323 8.71 -14.19 -1.10
N LEU A 324 8.94 -13.56 -2.27
CA LEU A 324 9.96 -12.52 -2.44
C LEU A 324 9.68 -11.34 -1.52
N SER A 325 8.42 -10.88 -1.49
CA SER A 325 8.00 -9.75 -0.65
C SER A 325 7.99 -10.08 0.84
N ALA A 326 7.89 -11.35 1.21
CA ALA A 326 8.09 -11.80 2.58
C ALA A 326 9.56 -11.71 3.05
N GLY A 327 10.51 -11.55 2.11
CA GLY A 327 11.93 -11.49 2.40
C GLY A 327 12.51 -12.80 2.92
N ILE A 328 12.01 -13.93 2.41
CA ILE A 328 12.43 -15.28 2.85
C ILE A 328 13.19 -16.05 1.77
N CYS A 329 13.22 -15.56 0.54
CA CYS A 329 13.83 -16.26 -0.57
C CYS A 329 15.37 -16.34 -0.43
N PRO A 330 15.98 -17.53 -0.56
CA PRO A 330 17.41 -17.67 -0.82
C PRO A 330 17.83 -16.85 -2.05
N ASP A 331 19.10 -16.52 -2.14
CA ASP A 331 19.61 -15.59 -3.16
C ASP A 331 19.33 -16.06 -4.59
N ASP A 332 19.51 -17.36 -4.87
CA ASP A 332 19.22 -17.98 -6.17
C ASP A 332 17.75 -17.83 -6.58
N LYS A 333 16.83 -18.11 -5.66
CA LYS A 333 15.38 -17.99 -5.89
C LYS A 333 14.96 -16.53 -6.03
N ARG A 334 15.55 -15.65 -5.21
CA ARG A 334 15.31 -14.20 -5.26
C ARG A 334 15.70 -13.64 -6.62
N GLU A 335 16.89 -13.94 -7.11
CA GLU A 335 17.39 -13.46 -8.40
C GLU A 335 16.52 -13.97 -9.55
N ARG A 336 16.09 -15.22 -9.49
CA ARG A 336 15.23 -15.82 -10.51
C ARG A 336 13.84 -15.19 -10.53
N LEU A 337 13.23 -14.92 -9.37
CA LEU A 337 11.94 -14.22 -9.29
C LEU A 337 12.04 -12.78 -9.80
N ILE A 338 13.09 -12.05 -9.41
CA ILE A 338 13.34 -10.69 -9.93
C ILE A 338 13.52 -10.73 -11.44
N GLY A 339 14.27 -11.70 -11.97
CA GLY A 339 14.41 -11.94 -13.41
C GLY A 339 13.06 -12.16 -14.10
N ASN A 340 12.19 -12.98 -13.52
CA ASN A 340 10.84 -13.23 -14.05
C ASN A 340 9.95 -11.98 -14.04
N ILE A 341 9.98 -11.20 -12.96
CA ILE A 341 9.18 -9.97 -12.82
C ILE A 341 9.58 -8.93 -13.86
N PHE A 342 10.87 -8.75 -14.10
CA PHE A 342 11.39 -7.71 -15.00
C PHE A 342 11.70 -8.20 -16.42
N SER A 343 11.37 -9.44 -16.78
CA SER A 343 11.49 -9.96 -18.14
C SER A 343 10.34 -9.50 -19.03
N PRO A 344 10.62 -8.88 -20.18
CA PRO A 344 9.60 -8.50 -21.15
C PRO A 344 8.83 -9.68 -21.75
N GLU A 345 9.41 -10.87 -21.75
CA GLU A 345 8.75 -12.10 -22.21
C GLU A 345 7.82 -12.71 -21.15
N LYS A 346 7.91 -12.24 -19.89
CA LYS A 346 7.17 -12.78 -18.77
C LYS A 346 6.23 -11.74 -18.16
N MET A 347 6.60 -11.13 -17.01
CA MET A 347 5.68 -10.25 -16.29
C MET A 347 5.84 -8.76 -16.62
N TRP A 348 7.01 -8.32 -17.09
CA TRP A 348 7.20 -6.91 -17.41
C TRP A 348 6.52 -6.52 -18.72
N THR A 349 5.70 -5.46 -18.71
CA THR A 349 5.03 -4.91 -19.88
C THR A 349 5.38 -3.44 -20.07
N PRO A 350 5.06 -2.82 -21.20
CA PRO A 350 5.27 -1.38 -21.39
C PRO A 350 4.57 -0.48 -20.38
N ILE A 351 3.54 -1.00 -19.67
CA ILE A 351 2.73 -0.25 -18.71
C ILE A 351 2.85 -0.77 -17.27
N GLY A 352 3.79 -1.67 -17.01
CA GLY A 352 4.07 -2.20 -15.68
C GLY A 352 4.02 -3.72 -15.58
N ILE A 353 3.87 -4.25 -14.37
CA ILE A 353 3.92 -5.67 -14.09
C ILE A 353 2.52 -6.28 -14.30
N SER A 354 2.41 -7.26 -15.22
CA SER A 354 1.18 -8.03 -15.43
C SER A 354 0.84 -8.91 -14.22
N THR A 355 -0.44 -9.21 -14.03
CA THR A 355 -0.90 -10.09 -12.95
C THR A 355 -0.51 -11.54 -13.14
N VAL A 356 -0.37 -11.97 -14.38
CA VAL A 356 0.05 -13.33 -14.77
C VAL A 356 1.22 -13.21 -15.76
N ASP A 357 2.17 -14.13 -15.66
CA ASP A 357 3.27 -14.30 -16.61
C ASP A 357 2.70 -14.55 -18.01
N ARG A 358 3.05 -13.69 -18.97
CA ARG A 358 2.53 -13.75 -20.34
C ARG A 358 2.94 -15.00 -21.12
N SER A 359 3.93 -15.73 -20.63
CA SER A 359 4.31 -17.04 -21.18
C SER A 359 3.44 -18.19 -20.65
N ALA A 360 2.54 -17.94 -19.72
CA ALA A 360 1.64 -18.97 -19.19
C ALA A 360 0.49 -19.21 -20.17
N SER A 361 0.14 -20.48 -20.41
CA SER A 361 -0.94 -20.88 -21.32
C SER A 361 -2.33 -20.40 -20.87
N TYR A 362 -2.48 -20.03 -19.61
CA TYR A 362 -3.71 -19.47 -19.02
C TYR A 362 -3.71 -17.93 -18.95
N TYR A 363 -2.69 -17.25 -19.49
CA TYR A 363 -2.69 -15.79 -19.58
C TYR A 363 -3.77 -15.27 -20.52
N SER A 364 -4.42 -14.17 -20.17
CA SER A 364 -5.42 -13.49 -21.01
C SER A 364 -5.09 -12.01 -21.13
N VAL A 365 -4.90 -11.52 -22.36
CA VAL A 365 -4.58 -10.11 -22.63
C VAL A 365 -5.67 -9.14 -22.16
N ALA A 366 -6.92 -9.58 -22.18
CA ALA A 366 -8.10 -8.83 -21.73
C ALA A 366 -8.61 -9.30 -20.35
N GLY A 367 -7.83 -10.14 -19.65
CA GLY A 367 -8.21 -10.64 -18.33
C GLY A 367 -8.17 -9.53 -17.27
N TYR A 368 -9.05 -9.61 -16.29
CA TYR A 368 -9.14 -8.67 -15.17
C TYR A 368 -7.93 -8.85 -14.25
N TRP A 369 -7.92 -9.88 -13.39
CA TRP A 369 -6.72 -10.31 -12.65
C TRP A 369 -5.95 -11.44 -13.34
N ASN A 370 -6.34 -11.78 -14.53
CA ASN A 370 -5.75 -12.80 -15.39
C ASN A 370 -4.90 -12.20 -16.52
N GLY A 371 -4.38 -11.00 -16.35
CA GLY A 371 -3.51 -10.42 -17.40
C GLY A 371 -3.25 -8.92 -17.25
N SER A 372 -4.22 -8.13 -16.87
CA SER A 372 -4.10 -6.66 -16.78
C SER A 372 -3.04 -6.21 -15.77
N VAL A 373 -2.67 -4.93 -15.83
CA VAL A 373 -1.76 -4.29 -14.89
C VAL A 373 -2.55 -3.59 -13.80
N TRP A 374 -2.22 -3.91 -12.55
CA TRP A 374 -2.82 -3.34 -11.34
C TRP A 374 -1.73 -2.68 -10.49
N MET A 375 -2.06 -1.61 -9.77
CA MET A 375 -1.08 -0.87 -8.99
C MET A 375 -0.72 -1.51 -7.63
N PRO A 376 -1.61 -2.22 -6.92
CA PRO A 376 -1.37 -2.70 -5.55
C PRO A 376 -0.14 -3.60 -5.41
N HIS A 377 -0.05 -4.65 -6.20
CA HIS A 377 1.08 -5.58 -6.13
C HIS A 377 2.39 -4.94 -6.58
N GLN A 378 2.33 -3.97 -7.50
CA GLN A 378 3.50 -3.21 -7.90
C GLN A 378 4.06 -2.37 -6.75
N LEU A 379 3.20 -1.82 -5.86
CA LEU A 379 3.66 -1.13 -4.65
C LEU A 379 4.39 -2.08 -3.70
N VAL A 380 3.87 -3.29 -3.52
CA VAL A 380 4.51 -4.30 -2.67
C VAL A 380 5.87 -4.73 -3.26
N ILE A 381 5.93 -4.97 -4.57
CA ILE A 381 7.19 -5.32 -5.26
C ILE A 381 8.16 -4.13 -5.21
N TRP A 382 7.69 -2.92 -5.41
CA TRP A 382 8.49 -1.69 -5.32
C TRP A 382 9.18 -1.54 -3.96
N LYS A 383 8.45 -1.73 -2.84
CA LYS A 383 9.02 -1.76 -1.50
C LYS A 383 10.06 -2.87 -1.34
N THR A 384 9.76 -4.05 -1.91
CA THR A 384 10.67 -5.19 -1.91
C THR A 384 11.98 -4.91 -2.66
N MET A 385 11.92 -4.14 -3.75
CA MET A 385 13.15 -3.74 -4.45
C MET A 385 14.04 -2.84 -3.59
N LEU A 386 13.45 -2.01 -2.73
CA LEU A 386 14.22 -1.22 -1.74
C LEU A 386 14.89 -2.13 -0.69
N ASP A 387 14.18 -3.16 -0.20
CA ASP A 387 14.78 -4.17 0.70
C ASP A 387 15.95 -4.93 0.04
N CYS A 388 15.85 -5.15 -1.26
CA CYS A 388 16.90 -5.78 -2.06
C CYS A 388 18.04 -4.84 -2.45
N ASN A 389 18.02 -3.58 -2.03
CA ASN A 389 18.98 -2.54 -2.45
C ASN A 389 19.03 -2.35 -3.98
N LEU A 390 17.87 -2.37 -4.64
CA LEU A 390 17.68 -2.21 -6.08
C LEU A 390 16.78 -0.99 -6.39
N PRO A 391 17.22 0.24 -6.04
CA PRO A 391 16.40 1.43 -6.19
C PRO A 391 16.08 1.76 -7.66
N GLU A 392 16.93 1.36 -8.63
CA GLU A 392 16.68 1.55 -10.06
C GLU A 392 15.46 0.73 -10.53
N LYS A 393 15.31 -0.50 -10.03
CA LYS A 393 14.15 -1.33 -10.34
C LYS A 393 12.88 -0.80 -9.66
N ALA A 394 13.00 -0.30 -8.45
CA ALA A 394 11.90 0.42 -7.79
C ALA A 394 11.48 1.64 -8.63
N THR A 395 12.44 2.43 -9.11
CA THR A 395 12.19 3.59 -9.96
C THR A 395 11.51 3.20 -11.28
N GLN A 396 11.95 2.12 -11.91
CA GLN A 396 11.35 1.61 -13.14
C GLN A 396 9.84 1.30 -12.94
N ILE A 397 9.46 0.66 -11.83
CA ILE A 397 8.07 0.39 -11.49
C ILE A 397 7.28 1.70 -11.32
N ALA A 398 7.78 2.60 -10.47
CA ALA A 398 7.07 3.81 -10.10
C ALA A 398 6.84 4.75 -11.28
N PHE A 399 7.87 5.03 -12.09
CA PHE A 399 7.74 5.95 -13.21
C PHE A 399 6.89 5.36 -14.34
N THR A 400 7.01 4.05 -14.63
CA THR A 400 6.11 3.39 -15.59
C THR A 400 4.65 3.54 -15.16
N ALA A 401 4.34 3.33 -13.88
CA ALA A 401 2.99 3.48 -13.36
C ALA A 401 2.51 4.94 -13.39
N LEU A 402 3.37 5.89 -12.99
CA LEU A 402 3.04 7.32 -13.00
C LEU A 402 2.80 7.84 -14.42
N ASP A 403 3.56 7.39 -15.42
CA ASP A 403 3.39 7.77 -16.83
C ASP A 403 2.06 7.27 -17.39
N VAL A 404 1.71 6.02 -17.12
CA VAL A 404 0.40 5.43 -17.50
C VAL A 404 -0.74 6.19 -16.85
N TRP A 405 -0.61 6.46 -15.55
CA TRP A 405 -1.59 7.22 -14.79
C TRP A 405 -1.77 8.65 -15.31
N LYS A 406 -0.68 9.35 -15.56
CA LYS A 406 -0.67 10.70 -16.13
C LYS A 406 -1.46 10.72 -17.44
N LYS A 407 -1.09 9.85 -18.38
CA LYS A 407 -1.75 9.78 -19.69
C LYS A 407 -3.24 9.55 -19.57
N GLU A 408 -3.66 8.60 -18.74
CA GLU A 408 -5.08 8.30 -18.56
C GLU A 408 -5.85 9.48 -17.95
N CYS A 409 -5.32 10.12 -16.92
CA CYS A 409 -5.96 11.26 -16.28
C CYS A 409 -6.07 12.47 -17.21
N GLU A 410 -5.06 12.75 -18.04
CA GLU A 410 -5.08 13.85 -19.01
C GLU A 410 -6.14 13.63 -20.11
N GLU A 411 -6.41 12.38 -20.49
CA GLU A 411 -7.35 12.04 -21.55
C GLU A 411 -8.79 11.85 -21.05
N SER A 412 -8.97 11.23 -19.87
CA SER A 412 -10.30 10.81 -19.37
C SER A 412 -10.80 11.61 -18.17
N TYR A 413 -9.93 12.31 -17.45
CA TYR A 413 -10.22 12.98 -16.17
C TYR A 413 -10.71 12.00 -15.08
N GLN A 414 -10.28 10.72 -15.16
CA GLN A 414 -10.75 9.63 -14.30
C GLN A 414 -9.60 8.86 -13.68
N SER A 415 -9.89 8.20 -12.57
CA SER A 415 -9.09 7.14 -11.99
C SER A 415 -9.77 5.79 -12.21
N PHE A 416 -9.00 4.74 -12.49
CA PHE A 416 -9.52 3.41 -12.81
C PHE A 416 -8.93 2.32 -11.92
N GLU A 417 -9.58 1.16 -11.89
CA GLU A 417 -9.12 0.00 -11.14
C GLU A 417 -7.82 -0.59 -11.68
N HIS A 418 -7.74 -0.77 -12.99
CA HIS A 418 -6.63 -1.45 -13.67
C HIS A 418 -6.40 -0.88 -15.06
N PHE A 419 -5.36 -1.38 -15.72
CA PHE A 419 -4.98 -0.94 -17.07
C PHE A 419 -4.81 -2.13 -18.01
N ILE A 420 -5.39 -2.01 -19.19
CA ILE A 420 -5.28 -3.03 -20.27
C ILE A 420 -3.93 -2.86 -20.96
N ILE A 421 -3.17 -3.95 -21.07
CA ILE A 421 -1.78 -3.91 -21.57
C ILE A 421 -1.69 -3.39 -23.00
N ASP A 422 -2.54 -3.87 -23.90
CA ASP A 422 -2.48 -3.54 -25.33
C ASP A 422 -2.80 -2.08 -25.64
N SER A 423 -3.72 -1.48 -24.88
CA SER A 423 -4.15 -0.10 -25.10
C SER A 423 -3.46 0.92 -24.19
N GLY A 424 -2.93 0.47 -23.06
CA GLY A 424 -2.47 1.32 -21.98
C GLY A 424 -3.59 2.14 -21.32
N ARG A 425 -4.87 1.77 -21.55
CA ARG A 425 -6.05 2.51 -21.06
C ARG A 425 -6.54 1.94 -19.74
N GLY A 426 -7.07 2.83 -18.91
CA GLY A 426 -7.78 2.46 -17.71
C GLY A 426 -9.07 1.68 -18.01
N ALA A 427 -9.40 0.74 -17.14
CA ALA A 427 -10.58 -0.11 -17.24
C ALA A 427 -11.12 -0.46 -15.84
N GLY A 428 -12.31 -1.09 -15.81
CA GLY A 428 -13.04 -1.35 -14.58
C GLY A 428 -13.84 -0.13 -14.13
N TRP A 429 -13.98 0.04 -12.81
CA TRP A 429 -14.72 1.19 -12.27
C TRP A 429 -13.90 2.46 -12.33
N HIS A 430 -14.57 3.55 -12.66
CA HIS A 430 -14.01 4.90 -12.65
C HIS A 430 -14.22 5.58 -11.28
N ASN A 431 -13.47 6.63 -11.02
CA ASN A 431 -13.37 7.30 -9.71
C ASN A 431 -13.08 6.30 -8.57
N PHE A 432 -12.18 5.37 -8.85
CA PHE A 432 -11.82 4.28 -7.96
C PHE A 432 -10.56 4.64 -7.19
N SER A 433 -10.61 4.61 -5.86
CA SER A 433 -9.48 4.95 -5.01
C SER A 433 -8.76 3.72 -4.42
N GLY A 434 -9.46 2.60 -4.29
CA GLY A 434 -8.95 1.42 -3.61
C GLY A 434 -7.63 0.93 -4.19
N LEU A 435 -7.65 0.51 -5.43
CA LEU A 435 -6.51 -0.16 -6.06
C LEU A 435 -5.63 0.79 -6.88
N SER A 436 -6.01 2.06 -7.01
CA SER A 436 -5.20 3.11 -7.63
C SER A 436 -4.30 3.84 -6.62
N SER A 437 -4.48 3.59 -5.36
CA SER A 437 -3.80 4.23 -4.23
C SER A 437 -2.27 4.33 -4.34
N PRO A 438 -1.54 3.36 -4.89
CA PRO A 438 -0.09 3.42 -5.01
C PRO A 438 0.48 4.64 -5.71
N VAL A 439 -0.28 5.26 -6.63
CA VAL A 439 0.21 6.45 -7.36
C VAL A 439 0.49 7.64 -6.45
N ALA A 440 -0.22 7.77 -5.31
CA ALA A 440 0.06 8.81 -4.31
C ALA A 440 1.39 8.54 -3.58
N ASN A 441 1.65 7.28 -3.25
CA ASN A 441 2.89 6.90 -2.55
C ASN A 441 4.11 7.10 -3.44
N TRP A 442 4.05 6.70 -4.72
CA TRP A 442 5.14 6.94 -5.66
C TRP A 442 5.35 8.42 -5.91
N PHE A 443 4.29 9.19 -6.14
CA PHE A 443 4.42 10.63 -6.34
C PHE A 443 5.09 11.32 -5.15
N ALA A 444 4.66 11.01 -3.93
CA ALA A 444 5.28 11.60 -2.74
C ALA A 444 6.74 11.16 -2.57
N SER A 445 7.03 9.88 -2.74
CA SER A 445 8.37 9.33 -2.55
C SER A 445 9.41 9.89 -3.51
N TYR A 446 9.00 10.22 -4.73
CA TYR A 446 9.92 10.74 -5.75
C TYR A 446 9.94 12.27 -5.81
N PHE A 447 8.89 12.97 -5.39
CA PHE A 447 8.77 14.40 -5.66
C PHE A 447 8.45 15.28 -4.45
N LYS A 448 7.83 14.75 -3.38
CA LYS A 448 7.44 15.56 -2.22
C LYS A 448 8.63 15.76 -1.30
N LYS A 449 9.09 17.02 -1.16
CA LYS A 449 10.18 17.36 -0.25
C LYS A 449 9.84 16.99 1.19
N GLY A 450 10.82 16.48 1.91
CA GLY A 450 10.66 15.98 3.28
C GLY A 450 10.20 14.53 3.38
N THR A 451 9.99 13.84 2.26
CA THR A 451 9.59 12.43 2.28
C THR A 451 10.79 11.50 2.45
N VAL A 452 10.69 10.62 3.45
CA VAL A 452 11.62 9.50 3.64
C VAL A 452 10.87 8.20 3.36
N THR A 453 11.44 7.35 2.53
CA THR A 453 10.79 6.10 2.09
C THR A 453 11.74 4.92 2.27
N THR A 454 11.25 3.86 2.90
CA THR A 454 11.98 2.62 3.18
C THR A 454 11.34 1.44 2.48
N GLY A 455 12.03 0.31 2.39
CA GLY A 455 11.42 -0.98 2.15
C GLY A 455 10.59 -1.47 3.36
N PHE A 456 10.29 -2.76 3.41
CA PHE A 456 9.59 -3.39 4.54
C PHE A 456 10.51 -3.80 5.69
N ASP A 457 11.77 -4.09 5.39
CA ASP A 457 12.77 -4.53 6.37
C ASP A 457 13.44 -3.36 7.10
N THR A 458 12.94 -2.14 6.89
CA THR A 458 13.49 -0.91 7.45
C THR A 458 12.38 0.02 7.91
N MET A 459 12.50 0.60 9.08
CA MET A 459 11.53 1.51 9.68
C MET A 459 12.25 2.74 10.25
N ILE A 460 11.76 3.94 9.98
CA ILE A 460 12.20 5.15 10.67
C ILE A 460 11.36 5.30 11.93
N ILE A 461 12.01 5.21 13.07
CA ILE A 461 11.32 5.26 14.37
C ILE A 461 11.10 6.68 14.87
N SER A 462 12.03 7.54 14.53
CA SER A 462 11.94 8.98 14.76
C SER A 462 12.76 9.69 13.69
N GLY A 463 12.32 10.86 13.27
CA GLY A 463 13.05 11.65 12.28
C GLY A 463 12.61 13.10 12.32
N GLU A 464 13.53 13.98 11.99
CA GLU A 464 13.33 15.42 11.90
C GLU A 464 13.95 15.94 10.61
N MET A 465 13.14 16.61 9.84
CA MET A 465 13.52 17.31 8.63
C MET A 465 13.54 18.80 8.91
N SER A 466 14.57 19.53 8.47
CA SER A 466 14.58 20.99 8.59
C SER A 466 13.46 21.63 7.77
N ASP A 467 12.99 22.80 8.20
CA ASP A 467 11.87 23.51 7.55
C ASP A 467 12.13 23.86 6.07
N ASP A 468 13.39 24.06 5.69
CA ASP A 468 13.82 24.33 4.32
C ASP A 468 14.23 23.07 3.54
N PHE A 469 14.01 21.88 4.13
CA PHE A 469 14.37 20.58 3.58
C PHE A 469 15.87 20.42 3.24
N SER A 470 16.74 21.18 3.93
CA SER A 470 18.19 21.14 3.70
C SER A 470 18.94 20.12 4.54
N SER A 471 18.33 19.61 5.62
CA SER A 471 18.95 18.61 6.48
C SER A 471 17.92 17.63 7.05
N TYR A 472 18.38 16.42 7.35
CA TYR A 472 17.57 15.37 7.99
C TYR A 472 18.39 14.64 9.04
N SER A 473 17.74 14.29 10.15
CA SER A 473 18.26 13.38 11.15
C SER A 473 17.18 12.40 11.57
N GLY A 474 17.48 11.10 11.58
CA GLY A 474 16.50 10.07 11.96
C GLY A 474 17.15 8.84 12.59
N LEU A 475 16.34 8.09 13.32
CA LEU A 475 16.71 6.80 13.89
C LEU A 475 16.11 5.68 13.04
N VAL A 476 16.97 4.88 12.44
CA VAL A 476 16.62 3.80 11.51
C VAL A 476 16.71 2.46 12.23
N GLU A 477 15.62 1.72 12.23
CA GLU A 477 15.57 0.34 12.71
C GLU A 477 15.46 -0.64 11.54
N PHE A 478 16.19 -1.75 11.61
CA PHE A 478 16.20 -2.79 10.59
C PHE A 478 15.61 -4.08 11.13
N ASP A 479 14.91 -4.83 10.28
CA ASP A 479 14.57 -6.20 10.60
C ASP A 479 15.85 -7.06 10.76
N LYS A 480 15.84 -7.99 11.70
CA LYS A 480 17.05 -8.76 12.01
C LYS A 480 17.49 -9.70 10.89
N ASP A 481 16.58 -10.08 9.98
CA ASP A 481 16.88 -11.02 8.90
C ASP A 481 17.71 -10.38 7.76
N VAL A 482 17.77 -9.03 7.74
CA VAL A 482 18.62 -8.30 6.79
C VAL A 482 19.98 -7.88 7.39
N ARG A 483 20.29 -8.30 8.62
CA ARG A 483 21.58 -7.99 9.25
C ARG A 483 22.74 -8.35 8.32
N GLY A 484 23.65 -7.38 8.15
CA GLY A 484 24.84 -7.53 7.30
C GLY A 484 24.59 -7.38 5.82
N LYS A 485 23.33 -7.17 5.40
CA LYS A 485 22.98 -6.79 4.03
C LYS A 485 22.87 -5.27 3.90
N LYS A 486 22.83 -4.78 2.68
CA LYS A 486 22.50 -3.40 2.37
C LYS A 486 21.02 -3.31 1.99
N VAL A 487 20.37 -2.22 2.36
CA VAL A 487 19.00 -1.87 1.98
C VAL A 487 18.97 -0.44 1.45
N ALA A 488 18.05 -0.14 0.54
CA ALA A 488 17.89 1.21 0.01
C ALA A 488 16.87 2.01 0.84
N VAL A 489 17.23 3.25 1.14
CA VAL A 489 16.34 4.26 1.68
C VAL A 489 16.29 5.43 0.72
N MET A 490 15.10 5.88 0.36
CA MET A 490 14.91 7.04 -0.50
C MET A 490 14.61 8.28 0.34
N VAL A 491 15.22 9.41 -0.01
CA VAL A 491 14.95 10.68 0.65
C VAL A 491 14.79 11.78 -0.39
N CYS A 492 13.68 12.49 -0.31
CA CYS A 492 13.37 13.63 -1.15
C CYS A 492 13.57 14.92 -0.35
N MET A 493 14.53 15.76 -0.76
CA MET A 493 14.95 16.97 -0.07
C MET A 493 14.98 18.19 -1.03
N SER A 494 15.49 19.32 -0.56
CA SER A 494 15.64 20.51 -1.41
C SER A 494 16.64 20.28 -2.56
N GLU A 495 16.27 20.65 -3.77
CA GLU A 495 17.11 20.58 -4.96
C GLU A 495 18.22 21.65 -5.00
N LYS A 496 18.21 22.57 -4.01
CA LYS A 496 19.15 23.68 -3.93
C LYS A 496 20.56 23.28 -3.46
N TYR A 497 20.68 22.11 -2.82
CA TYR A 497 21.89 21.66 -2.16
C TYR A 497 22.42 20.37 -2.78
N ASP A 498 23.71 20.15 -2.62
CA ASP A 498 24.34 18.83 -2.70
C ASP A 498 24.44 18.25 -1.29
N TYR A 499 24.43 16.93 -1.13
CA TYR A 499 24.30 16.30 0.18
C TYR A 499 25.39 15.28 0.46
N LYS A 500 25.69 15.11 1.75
CA LYS A 500 26.39 13.94 2.32
C LYS A 500 25.47 13.25 3.31
N ALA A 501 25.54 11.93 3.36
CA ALA A 501 24.81 11.11 4.33
C ALA A 501 25.76 10.34 5.23
N LEU A 502 25.40 10.20 6.49
CA LEU A 502 26.14 9.48 7.51
C LEU A 502 25.22 8.51 8.23
N ALA A 503 25.66 7.25 8.40
CA ALA A 503 25.04 6.28 9.29
C ALA A 503 25.99 6.03 10.47
N ASP A 504 25.57 6.36 11.69
CA ASP A 504 26.40 6.29 12.91
C ASP A 504 27.76 7.02 12.73
N GLY A 505 27.73 8.19 12.08
CA GLY A 505 28.91 9.01 11.79
C GLY A 505 29.79 8.51 10.63
N LYS A 506 29.44 7.39 9.97
CA LYS A 506 30.18 6.85 8.83
C LYS A 506 29.52 7.25 7.51
N PRO A 507 30.30 7.62 6.48
CA PRO A 507 29.74 7.96 5.17
C PRO A 507 28.91 6.83 4.58
N VAL A 508 27.77 7.19 3.96
CA VAL A 508 26.88 6.31 3.23
C VAL A 508 26.94 6.65 1.75
N GLU A 509 26.91 5.65 0.91
CA GLU A 509 26.83 5.80 -0.53
C GLU A 509 25.49 6.46 -0.92
N ILE A 510 25.57 7.50 -1.74
CA ILE A 510 24.42 8.24 -2.27
C ILE A 510 24.40 8.09 -3.79
N GLN A 511 23.24 7.71 -4.32
CA GLN A 511 22.94 7.81 -5.74
C GLN A 511 21.82 8.84 -5.90
N SER A 512 21.98 9.81 -6.79
CA SER A 512 20.99 10.87 -7.04
C SER A 512 20.56 10.85 -8.51
N PRO A 513 19.37 10.31 -8.83
CA PRO A 513 18.86 10.34 -10.20
C PRO A 513 18.67 11.76 -10.73
N TYR A 514 18.28 12.67 -9.84
CA TYR A 514 18.18 14.10 -10.07
C TYR A 514 18.33 14.87 -8.75
N LYS A 515 18.59 16.19 -8.83
CA LYS A 515 18.75 17.03 -7.64
C LYS A 515 17.52 16.97 -6.74
N GLY A 516 17.76 16.76 -5.47
CA GLY A 516 16.73 16.65 -4.43
C GLY A 516 16.26 15.22 -4.14
N LEU A 517 16.47 14.25 -5.04
CA LEU A 517 16.18 12.83 -4.75
C LEU A 517 17.47 12.05 -4.51
N MET A 518 17.51 11.30 -3.43
CA MET A 518 18.65 10.47 -3.05
C MET A 518 18.23 9.03 -2.75
N TYR A 519 19.03 8.08 -3.20
CA TYR A 519 19.01 6.69 -2.77
C TYR A 519 20.24 6.45 -1.89
N LEU A 520 19.99 6.02 -0.66
CA LEU A 520 21.01 5.73 0.33
C LEU A 520 21.14 4.23 0.50
N SER A 521 22.32 3.68 0.29
CA SER A 521 22.60 2.25 0.51
C SER A 521 23.05 2.02 1.94
N LEU A 522 22.12 1.71 2.85
CA LEU A 522 22.37 1.58 4.28
C LEU A 522 22.80 0.14 4.67
N PRO A 523 23.88 -0.02 5.44
CA PRO A 523 24.23 -1.30 6.02
C PRO A 523 23.30 -1.63 7.19
N ALA A 524 22.52 -2.72 7.08
CA ALA A 524 21.59 -3.11 8.11
C ALA A 524 22.31 -3.70 9.35
N SER A 525 21.91 -3.24 10.53
CA SER A 525 22.46 -3.65 11.82
C SER A 525 21.35 -4.10 12.80
N LEU A 526 21.73 -4.79 13.89
CA LEU A 526 20.77 -5.17 14.95
C LEU A 526 20.42 -4.02 15.89
N LYS A 527 21.26 -3.00 15.94
CA LYS A 527 21.01 -1.80 16.74
C LYS A 527 20.46 -0.74 15.82
N PRO A 528 19.50 0.07 16.27
CA PRO A 528 19.09 1.23 15.52
C PRO A 528 20.30 2.10 15.13
N SER A 529 20.31 2.59 13.90
CA SER A 529 21.37 3.45 13.36
C SER A 529 20.89 4.88 13.25
N LYS A 530 21.71 5.85 13.64
CA LYS A 530 21.44 7.27 13.41
C LYS A 530 21.79 7.62 11.97
N LEU A 531 20.79 8.01 11.20
CA LEU A 531 20.96 8.55 9.85
C LEU A 531 20.98 10.07 9.90
N GLU A 532 22.01 10.68 9.32
CA GLU A 532 22.14 12.14 9.17
C GLU A 532 22.41 12.49 7.71
N ILE A 533 21.64 13.43 7.18
CA ILE A 533 21.82 13.96 5.83
C ILE A 533 22.03 15.47 5.96
N LEU A 534 23.15 15.95 5.46
CA LEU A 534 23.60 17.32 5.64
C LEU A 534 23.98 17.93 4.29
N PRO A 535 23.70 19.23 4.08
CA PRO A 535 24.16 19.92 2.88
C PRO A 535 25.68 19.97 2.86
N VAL A 536 26.24 19.86 1.67
CA VAL A 536 27.66 20.14 1.43
C VAL A 536 27.77 21.61 1.12
N ASN A 537 28.48 22.37 1.98
CA ASN A 537 28.79 23.76 1.69
C ASN A 537 29.66 23.81 0.42
N ARG A 538 29.22 24.60 -0.54
CA ARG A 538 30.02 24.92 -1.71
C ARG A 538 31.16 25.85 -1.34
#